data_4c9ed3d3a7431e9505b178b8f369eb60
#
_entry.id   4c9ed3d3a7431e9505b178b8f369eb60
#
_cell.length_a   1.000
_cell.length_b   1.000
_cell.length_c   1.000
_cell.angle_alpha   90.00
_cell.angle_beta   90.00
_cell.angle_gamma   90.00
#
_symmetry.space_group_name_H-M   'P 1'
#
loop_
_entity.id
_entity.type
_entity.pdbx_description
1 polymer ?
#
loop_
_entity_poly.entity_id
_entity_poly.type
_entity_poly.pdbx_seq_one_letter_code
_entity_poly.pdbx_strand_id
1 'polypeptide(L)'
;MFYAGIDMLFSILFPILFFVVLGMILYTFIRNIRTWNQNNHSPRLTVPAKVVAKRTEVSHHHTDNTMMHTFTTYYVTFQVESGDRMELTVSGSDYGMLVEGDIGKLSFQGTRYLGFERN
;
A
#
# COMPACT_ATOMS: atom_id res chain seq x y z
N MET A 1 -0.93 -35.64 -39.34
CA MET A 1 0.27 -34.80 -39.46
C MET A 1 0.03 -33.37 -39.10
N PHE A 2 -1.10 -32.78 -39.47
CA PHE A 2 -1.48 -31.45 -39.05
C PHE A 2 -1.61 -31.33 -37.52
N TYR A 3 -2.14 -32.37 -36.88
CA TYR A 3 -2.33 -32.41 -35.43
C TYR A 3 -1.03 -32.55 -34.64
N ALA A 4 -0.01 -33.20 -35.18
CA ALA A 4 1.27 -33.37 -34.52
C ALA A 4 2.02 -32.06 -34.34
N GLY A 5 1.91 -31.12 -35.29
CA GLY A 5 2.49 -29.78 -35.18
C GLY A 5 1.81 -28.92 -34.15
N ILE A 6 0.48 -29.00 -34.05
CA ILE A 6 -0.29 -28.27 -33.05
C ILE A 6 0.02 -28.77 -31.64
N ASP A 7 0.05 -30.11 -31.46
CA ASP A 7 0.39 -30.71 -30.16
C ASP A 7 1.81 -30.33 -29.71
N MET A 8 2.74 -30.28 -30.64
CA MET A 8 4.11 -29.86 -30.38
C MET A 8 4.16 -28.40 -29.92
N LEU A 9 3.41 -27.53 -30.59
CA LEU A 9 3.31 -26.13 -30.21
C LEU A 9 2.70 -25.96 -28.82
N PHE A 10 1.63 -26.67 -28.51
CA PHE A 10 1.03 -26.62 -27.17
C PHE A 10 1.97 -27.17 -26.11
N SER A 11 2.72 -28.21 -26.40
CA SER A 11 3.68 -28.81 -25.46
C SER A 11 4.83 -27.86 -25.12
N ILE A 12 5.17 -26.95 -26.02
CA ILE A 12 6.22 -25.94 -25.80
C ILE A 12 5.66 -24.66 -25.22
N LEU A 13 4.55 -24.18 -25.75
CA LEU A 13 3.93 -22.92 -25.33
C LEU A 13 3.35 -22.98 -23.91
N PHE A 14 2.71 -24.08 -23.57
CA PHE A 14 2.06 -24.23 -22.26
C PHE A 14 3.06 -24.14 -21.09
N PRO A 15 4.19 -24.86 -21.09
CA PRO A 15 5.18 -24.70 -20.04
C PRO A 15 5.81 -23.31 -19.97
N ILE A 16 6.08 -22.70 -21.14
CA ILE A 16 6.65 -21.35 -21.21
C ILE A 16 5.70 -20.35 -20.57
N LEU A 17 4.41 -20.40 -20.93
CA LEU A 17 3.39 -19.52 -20.35
C LEU A 17 3.26 -19.74 -18.85
N PHE A 18 3.28 -20.99 -18.40
CA PHE A 18 3.21 -21.33 -16.98
C PHE A 18 4.38 -20.72 -16.20
N PHE A 19 5.62 -20.86 -16.71
CA PHE A 19 6.79 -20.31 -16.05
C PHE A 19 6.80 -18.79 -16.03
N VAL A 20 6.31 -18.14 -17.09
CA VAL A 20 6.20 -16.68 -17.13
C VAL A 20 5.22 -16.18 -16.06
N VAL A 21 4.03 -16.79 -15.97
CA VAL A 21 3.03 -16.43 -14.98
C VAL A 21 3.54 -16.70 -13.57
N LEU A 22 4.18 -17.85 -13.35
CA LEU A 22 4.76 -18.19 -12.05
C LEU A 22 5.85 -17.20 -11.65
N GLY A 23 6.71 -16.80 -12.58
CA GLY A 23 7.75 -15.80 -12.34
C GLY A 23 7.18 -14.44 -11.95
N MET A 24 6.08 -14.01 -12.61
CA MET A 24 5.40 -12.76 -12.27
C MET A 24 4.80 -12.81 -10.86
N ILE A 25 4.18 -13.92 -10.48
CA ILE A 25 3.62 -14.11 -9.14
C ILE A 25 4.72 -14.07 -8.09
N LEU A 26 5.81 -14.79 -8.31
CA LEU A 26 6.94 -14.82 -7.38
C LEU A 26 7.60 -13.44 -7.25
N TYR A 27 7.75 -12.70 -8.33
CA TYR A 27 8.31 -11.36 -8.31
C TYR A 27 7.45 -10.41 -7.47
N THR A 28 6.14 -10.43 -7.68
CA THR A 28 5.20 -9.61 -6.92
C THR A 28 5.25 -9.95 -5.42
N PHE A 29 5.33 -11.24 -5.10
CA PHE A 29 5.40 -11.72 -3.73
C PHE A 29 6.69 -11.26 -3.04
N ILE A 30 7.84 -11.39 -3.70
CA ILE A 30 9.13 -10.96 -3.18
C ILE A 30 9.16 -9.43 -2.96
N ARG A 31 8.59 -8.68 -3.89
CA ARG A 31 8.50 -7.22 -3.76
C ARG A 31 7.69 -6.82 -2.53
N ASN A 32 6.57 -7.48 -2.28
CA ASN A 32 5.73 -7.21 -1.11
C ASN A 32 6.46 -7.54 0.19
N ILE A 33 7.18 -8.65 0.24
CA ILE A 33 7.98 -9.03 1.40
C ILE A 33 9.09 -8.01 1.67
N ARG A 34 9.77 -7.53 0.64
CA ARG A 34 10.83 -6.52 0.78
C ARG A 34 10.31 -5.23 1.40
N THR A 35 9.18 -4.74 0.93
CA THR A 35 8.55 -3.53 1.47
C THR A 35 8.18 -3.73 2.94
N TRP A 36 7.59 -4.87 3.28
CA TRP A 36 7.24 -5.21 4.65
C TRP A 36 8.48 -5.26 5.55
N ASN A 37 9.56 -5.90 5.10
CA ASN A 37 10.81 -5.98 5.84
C ASN A 37 11.45 -4.60 6.06
N GLN A 38 11.42 -3.74 5.05
CA GLN A 38 11.93 -2.37 5.17
C GLN A 38 11.21 -1.61 6.28
N ASN A 39 9.87 -1.69 6.34
CA ASN A 39 9.10 -1.03 7.37
C ASN A 39 9.41 -1.58 8.77
N ASN A 40 9.58 -2.90 8.88
CA ASN A 40 9.90 -3.54 10.16
C ASN A 40 11.32 -3.25 10.65
N HIS A 41 12.27 -3.06 9.74
CA HIS A 41 13.67 -2.75 10.07
C HIS A 41 13.95 -1.27 10.19
N SER A 42 13.01 -0.41 9.79
CA SER A 42 13.15 1.03 9.97
C SER A 42 13.03 1.39 11.45
N PRO A 43 13.81 2.37 11.94
CA PRO A 43 13.69 2.79 13.32
C PRO A 43 12.34 3.48 13.55
N ARG A 44 11.81 3.31 14.75
CA ARG A 44 10.66 4.10 15.20
C ARG A 44 11.13 5.50 15.51
N LEU A 45 10.51 6.48 14.89
CA LEU A 45 10.83 7.88 15.08
C LEU A 45 9.64 8.60 15.67
N THR A 46 9.91 9.51 16.61
CA THR A 46 8.92 10.43 17.13
C THR A 46 9.44 11.83 16.90
N VAL A 47 8.73 12.59 16.08
CA VAL A 47 9.18 13.93 15.67
C VAL A 47 8.04 14.92 15.83
N PRO A 48 8.34 16.21 16.14
CA PRO A 48 7.33 17.25 16.07
C PRO A 48 6.80 17.39 14.65
N ALA A 49 5.48 17.44 14.50
CA ALA A 49 4.84 17.53 13.19
C ALA A 49 3.52 18.29 13.28
N LYS A 50 3.06 18.77 12.14
CA LYS A 50 1.79 19.47 11.99
C LYS A 50 0.97 18.76 10.93
N VAL A 51 -0.31 18.56 11.20
CA VAL A 51 -1.26 18.02 10.22
C VAL A 51 -1.59 19.13 9.22
N VAL A 52 -1.17 18.98 7.97
CA VAL A 52 -1.35 20.02 6.95
C VAL A 52 -2.44 19.67 5.95
N ALA A 53 -2.73 18.39 5.73
CA ALA A 53 -3.77 17.96 4.79
C ALA A 53 -4.31 16.59 5.17
N LYS A 54 -5.56 16.34 4.77
CA LYS A 54 -6.24 15.06 4.93
C LYS A 54 -6.94 14.74 3.61
N ARG A 55 -6.88 13.49 3.18
CA ARG A 55 -7.62 13.06 1.99
C ARG A 55 -8.13 11.64 2.17
N THR A 56 -9.18 11.32 1.46
CA THR A 56 -9.72 9.95 1.38
C THR A 56 -9.69 9.48 -0.06
N GLU A 57 -9.47 8.20 -0.24
CA GLU A 57 -9.54 7.57 -1.54
C GLU A 57 -10.55 6.42 -1.47
N VAL A 58 -11.57 6.48 -2.30
CA VAL A 58 -12.65 5.49 -2.33
C VAL A 58 -12.46 4.61 -3.56
N SER A 59 -12.32 3.31 -3.32
CA SER A 59 -12.22 2.32 -4.38
C SER A 59 -13.52 1.53 -4.47
N HIS A 60 -14.09 1.44 -5.69
CA HIS A 60 -15.28 0.66 -5.95
C HIS A 60 -14.90 -0.63 -6.67
N HIS A 61 -15.25 -1.77 -6.08
CA HIS A 61 -15.11 -3.06 -6.73
C HIS A 61 -16.47 -3.61 -7.11
N HIS A 62 -16.67 -3.78 -8.43
CA HIS A 62 -17.83 -4.51 -8.96
C HIS A 62 -17.48 -5.99 -9.03
N THR A 63 -18.20 -6.80 -8.26
CA THR A 63 -18.21 -8.25 -8.46
C THR A 63 -19.45 -8.61 -9.27
N ASP A 64 -19.38 -9.70 -10.05
CA ASP A 64 -20.44 -10.14 -10.96
C ASP A 64 -21.79 -10.41 -10.31
N ASN A 65 -21.84 -10.44 -8.98
CA ASN A 65 -23.05 -10.73 -8.20
C ASN A 65 -23.71 -9.48 -7.60
N THR A 66 -23.66 -8.36 -8.26
CA THR A 66 -24.35 -7.12 -7.90
C THR A 66 -23.98 -6.50 -6.54
N MET A 67 -23.06 -7.07 -5.80
CA MET A 67 -22.56 -6.43 -4.57
C MET A 67 -21.40 -5.51 -4.88
N MET A 68 -21.65 -4.22 -4.66
CA MET A 68 -20.62 -3.20 -4.77
C MET A 68 -19.87 -3.13 -3.44
N HIS A 69 -18.59 -3.58 -3.45
CA HIS A 69 -17.74 -3.40 -2.30
C HIS A 69 -16.99 -2.08 -2.43
N THR A 70 -17.20 -1.21 -1.45
CA THR A 70 -16.54 0.09 -1.39
C THR A 70 -15.48 0.05 -0.30
N PHE A 71 -14.23 0.34 -0.69
CA PHE A 71 -13.12 0.46 0.24
C PHE A 71 -12.69 1.92 0.31
N THR A 72 -12.58 2.45 1.52
CA THR A 72 -12.09 3.80 1.75
C THR A 72 -10.73 3.73 2.42
N THR A 73 -9.74 4.38 1.81
CA THR A 73 -8.40 4.52 2.39
C THR A 73 -8.22 5.96 2.85
N TYR A 74 -7.72 6.14 4.06
CA TYR A 74 -7.55 7.44 4.68
C TYR A 74 -6.08 7.82 4.70
N TYR A 75 -5.78 9.03 4.24
CA TYR A 75 -4.42 9.56 4.19
C TYR A 75 -4.34 10.88 4.93
N VAL A 76 -3.28 11.06 5.70
CA VAL A 76 -2.99 12.31 6.39
C VAL A 76 -1.58 12.75 6.04
N THR A 77 -1.42 14.01 5.66
CA THR A 77 -0.11 14.60 5.35
C THR A 77 0.38 15.37 6.56
N PHE A 78 1.56 15.03 7.01
CA PHE A 78 2.24 15.68 8.14
C PHE A 78 3.42 16.47 7.62
N GLN A 79 3.62 17.67 8.17
CA GLN A 79 4.79 18.48 7.90
C GLN A 79 5.68 18.47 9.15
N VAL A 80 6.92 18.01 9.00
CA VAL A 80 7.89 17.94 10.08
C VAL A 80 8.69 19.27 10.18
N GLU A 81 9.49 19.43 11.23
CA GLU A 81 10.23 20.68 11.50
C GLU A 81 11.13 21.12 10.35
N SER A 82 11.70 20.17 9.61
CA SER A 82 12.53 20.48 8.44
C SER A 82 11.77 21.13 7.28
N GLY A 83 10.43 21.14 7.34
CA GLY A 83 9.57 21.59 6.26
C GLY A 83 9.15 20.47 5.31
N ASP A 84 9.72 19.29 5.45
CA ASP A 84 9.35 18.15 4.63
C ASP A 84 7.94 17.66 4.96
N ARG A 85 7.22 17.23 3.94
CA ARG A 85 5.88 16.68 4.08
C ARG A 85 5.90 15.19 3.78
N MET A 86 5.17 14.43 4.60
CA MET A 86 4.99 13.01 4.36
C MET A 86 3.52 12.64 4.50
N GLU A 87 3.03 11.82 3.60
CA GLU A 87 1.67 11.31 3.62
C GLU A 87 1.69 9.88 4.16
N LEU A 88 0.90 9.63 5.19
CA LEU A 88 0.79 8.32 5.81
C LEU A 88 -0.65 7.83 5.75
N THR A 89 -0.81 6.53 5.57
CA THR A 89 -2.10 5.86 5.64
C THR A 89 -2.48 5.65 7.10
N VAL A 90 -3.68 6.07 7.47
CA VAL A 90 -4.19 5.95 8.85
C VAL A 90 -5.51 5.19 8.86
N SER A 91 -5.93 4.72 10.03
CA SER A 91 -7.24 4.11 10.20
C SER A 91 -8.34 5.18 10.13
N GLY A 92 -9.58 4.78 9.89
CA GLY A 92 -10.71 5.70 9.89
C GLY A 92 -10.91 6.42 11.22
N SER A 93 -10.69 5.73 12.34
CA SER A 93 -10.78 6.35 13.65
C SER A 93 -9.67 7.38 13.90
N ASP A 94 -8.45 7.09 13.50
CA ASP A 94 -7.33 8.05 13.60
C ASP A 94 -7.57 9.25 12.68
N TYR A 95 -8.07 9.01 11.48
CA TYR A 95 -8.42 10.08 10.53
C TYR A 95 -9.44 11.05 11.12
N GLY A 96 -10.46 10.52 11.79
CA GLY A 96 -11.50 11.33 12.42
C GLY A 96 -11.00 12.15 13.60
N MET A 97 -9.95 11.70 14.28
CA MET A 97 -9.39 12.40 15.44
C MET A 97 -8.34 13.44 15.06
N LEU A 98 -7.77 13.35 13.87
CA LEU A 98 -6.76 14.30 13.39
C LEU A 98 -7.45 15.45 12.66
N VAL A 99 -7.08 16.68 13.00
CA VAL A 99 -7.64 17.90 12.40
C VAL A 99 -6.51 18.68 11.75
N GLU A 100 -6.78 19.24 10.56
CA GLU A 100 -5.82 20.11 9.89
C GLU A 100 -5.43 21.27 10.80
N GLY A 101 -4.14 21.48 10.96
CA GLY A 101 -3.60 22.48 11.87
C GLY A 101 -3.17 21.93 13.22
N ASP A 102 -3.48 20.70 13.56
CA ASP A 102 -3.02 20.08 14.80
C ASP A 102 -1.50 20.01 14.84
N ILE A 103 -0.93 20.39 15.97
CA ILE A 103 0.51 20.37 16.22
C ILE A 103 0.77 19.38 17.35
N GLY A 104 1.74 18.53 17.19
CA GLY A 104 2.08 17.55 18.20
C GLY A 104 3.27 16.69 17.79
N LYS A 105 3.34 15.50 18.36
CA LYS A 105 4.41 14.54 18.07
C LYS A 105 3.86 13.38 17.24
N LEU A 106 4.45 13.19 16.07
CA LEU A 106 4.13 12.09 15.17
C LEU A 106 5.11 10.95 15.43
N SER A 107 4.56 9.75 15.66
CA SER A 107 5.34 8.51 15.74
C SER A 107 5.09 7.68 14.49
N PHE A 108 6.16 7.25 13.84
CA PHE A 108 6.07 6.45 12.64
C PHE A 108 7.28 5.52 12.52
N GLN A 109 7.14 4.51 11.69
CA GLN A 109 8.19 3.54 11.39
C GLN A 109 8.20 3.29 9.88
N GLY A 110 9.21 3.84 9.18
CA GLY A 110 9.23 3.83 7.72
C GLY A 110 8.03 4.58 7.15
N THR A 111 7.15 3.87 6.45
CA THR A 111 5.91 4.44 5.91
C THR A 111 4.68 4.14 6.78
N ARG A 112 4.88 3.50 7.92
CA ARG A 112 3.81 3.07 8.82
C ARG A 112 3.52 4.15 9.86
N TYR A 113 2.25 4.57 9.94
CA TYR A 113 1.77 5.46 10.99
C TYR A 113 1.62 4.67 12.29
N LEU A 114 2.18 5.17 13.38
CA LEU A 114 2.07 4.54 14.71
C LEU A 114 1.18 5.34 15.65
N GLY A 115 1.21 6.66 15.57
CA GLY A 115 0.37 7.50 16.40
C GLY A 115 0.74 8.98 16.29
N PHE A 116 -0.15 9.84 16.77
CA PHE A 116 0.06 11.27 16.84
C PHE A 116 -0.48 11.79 18.16
N GLU A 117 0.38 12.43 18.94
CA GLU A 117 0.02 12.98 20.24
C GLU A 117 0.01 14.50 20.14
N ARG A 118 -1.17 15.11 20.31
CA ARG A 118 -1.32 16.56 20.28
C ARG A 118 -0.67 17.20 21.50
N ASN A 119 -0.08 18.35 21.28
CA ASN A 119 0.44 19.16 22.37
C ASN A 119 -0.67 19.78 23.20
#